data_a952c27ce14ac87515133aba6b0673a1
#
_entry.id   a952c27ce14ac87515133aba6b0673a1
#
_cell.length_a   1.000
_cell.length_b   1.000
_cell.length_c   1.000
_cell.angle_alpha   90.00
_cell.angle_beta   90.00
_cell.angle_gamma   90.00
#
_symmetry.space_group_name_H-M   'P 1'
#
loop_
_entity.id
_entity.type
_entity.pdbx_description
1 polymer ?
#
loop_
_entity_poly.entity_id
_entity_poly.type
_entity_poly.pdbx_seq_one_letter_code
_entity_poly.pdbx_strand_id
1 'polypeptide(L)'
;MGLSIVLLAAGQGKRMKTTKPKPLVELADKPLIQYSLDTAKKLNPERIILVTGYKKDEVKKYVLANNPGDYIFCEQKERLGT
;
A
#
# COMPACT_ATOMS: atom_id res chain seq x y z
N MET A 1 20.95 3.48 -13.43
CA MET A 1 20.02 4.33 -12.69
C MET A 1 18.81 3.52 -12.27
N GLY A 2 18.46 3.62 -11.00
CA GLY A 2 17.32 2.88 -10.48
C GLY A 2 16.03 3.68 -10.57
N LEU A 3 14.92 2.98 -10.61
CA LEU A 3 13.59 3.57 -10.53
C LEU A 3 13.05 3.36 -9.14
N SER A 4 12.59 4.43 -8.50
CA SER A 4 11.93 4.33 -7.20
C SER A 4 10.44 4.62 -7.40
N ILE A 5 9.60 3.77 -6.83
CA ILE A 5 8.16 3.91 -6.94
C ILE A 5 7.58 4.18 -5.57
N VAL A 6 6.72 5.20 -5.48
CA VAL A 6 6.03 5.55 -4.25
C VAL A 6 4.57 5.17 -4.40
N LEU A 7 4.07 4.32 -3.51
CA LEU A 7 2.68 3.91 -3.50
C LEU A 7 1.99 4.50 -2.28
N LEU A 8 0.86 5.16 -2.50
CA LEU A 8 0.08 5.73 -1.42
C LEU A 8 -0.88 4.66 -0.87
N ALA A 9 -0.66 4.28 0.36
CA ALA A 9 -1.43 3.23 1.01
C ALA A 9 -1.99 3.68 2.36
N ALA A 10 -2.34 4.96 2.46
CA ALA A 10 -2.75 5.56 3.73
C ALA A 10 -4.26 5.75 3.86
N GLY A 11 -5.05 5.49 2.82
CA GLY A 11 -6.47 5.78 2.82
C GLY A 11 -7.29 4.88 3.73
N GLN A 12 -8.45 5.41 4.16
CA GLN A 12 -9.42 4.66 4.93
C GLN A 12 -10.64 4.40 4.05
N GLY A 13 -11.19 3.19 4.10
CA GLY A 13 -12.33 2.81 3.27
C GLY A 13 -13.67 3.25 3.83
N LYS A 14 -13.84 4.55 4.10
CA LYS A 14 -15.05 5.06 4.74
C LYS A 14 -16.31 4.81 3.93
N ARG A 15 -16.22 4.98 2.63
CA ARG A 15 -17.40 4.85 1.77
C ARG A 15 -17.87 3.41 1.61
N MET A 16 -17.06 2.48 2.02
CA MET A 16 -17.39 1.06 1.90
C MET A 16 -17.91 0.48 3.19
N LYS A 17 -18.16 1.33 4.19
CA LYS A 17 -18.67 0.91 5.50
C LYS A 17 -17.86 -0.24 6.08
N THR A 18 -16.55 -0.16 5.96
CA THR A 18 -15.65 -1.19 6.47
C THR A 18 -14.62 -0.58 7.40
N THR A 19 -14.13 -1.38 8.34
CA THR A 19 -13.06 -0.96 9.22
C THR A 19 -11.68 -1.23 8.64
N LYS A 20 -11.62 -1.91 7.48
CA LYS A 20 -10.34 -2.18 6.84
C LYS A 20 -9.74 -0.90 6.28
N PRO A 21 -8.42 -0.75 6.32
CA PRO A 21 -7.78 0.34 5.58
C PRO A 21 -8.05 0.14 4.09
N LYS A 22 -8.20 1.25 3.37
CA LYS A 22 -8.54 1.21 1.96
C LYS A 22 -7.63 0.29 1.13
N PRO A 23 -6.30 0.28 1.36
CA PRO A 23 -5.42 -0.59 0.59
C PRO A 23 -5.73 -2.08 0.75
N LEU A 24 -6.37 -2.47 1.85
CA LEU A 24 -6.71 -3.87 2.09
C LEU A 24 -8.14 -4.23 1.71
N VAL A 25 -8.92 -3.26 1.23
CA VAL A 25 -10.25 -3.56 0.71
C VAL A 25 -10.09 -4.37 -0.57
N GLU A 26 -10.84 -5.44 -0.68
CA GLU A 26 -10.68 -6.37 -1.79
C GLU A 26 -11.57 -6.04 -2.97
N LEU A 27 -11.00 -6.18 -4.14
CA LEU A 27 -11.71 -6.10 -5.40
C LEU A 27 -11.44 -7.42 -6.13
N ALA A 28 -12.48 -8.20 -6.40
CA ALA A 28 -12.33 -9.52 -7.01
C ALA A 28 -11.37 -10.41 -6.22
N ASP A 29 -11.56 -10.43 -4.91
CA ASP A 29 -10.80 -11.26 -3.96
C ASP A 29 -9.32 -10.90 -3.84
N LYS A 30 -8.95 -9.68 -4.27
CA LYS A 30 -7.58 -9.23 -4.22
C LYS A 30 -7.53 -7.83 -3.62
N PRO A 31 -6.73 -7.60 -2.56
CA PRO A 31 -6.64 -6.26 -1.97
C PRO A 31 -6.16 -5.22 -2.96
N LEU A 32 -6.67 -4.00 -2.82
CA LEU A 32 -6.29 -2.92 -3.74
C LEU A 32 -4.78 -2.68 -3.78
N ILE A 33 -4.12 -2.77 -2.62
CA ILE A 33 -2.66 -2.57 -2.58
C ILE A 33 -1.93 -3.60 -3.43
N GLN A 34 -2.47 -4.82 -3.54
CA GLN A 34 -1.82 -5.85 -4.32
C GLN A 34 -1.82 -5.52 -5.81
N TYR A 35 -2.91 -4.90 -6.32
CA TYR A 35 -2.93 -4.45 -7.71
C TYR A 35 -1.83 -3.43 -7.96
N SER A 36 -1.65 -2.49 -7.03
CA SER A 36 -0.62 -1.47 -7.16
C SER A 36 0.78 -2.10 -7.10
N LEU A 37 0.97 -3.07 -6.21
CA LEU A 37 2.26 -3.75 -6.10
C LEU A 37 2.58 -4.54 -7.35
N ASP A 38 1.58 -5.24 -7.91
CA ASP A 38 1.80 -6.01 -9.12
C ASP A 38 2.21 -5.12 -10.28
N THR A 39 1.55 -3.98 -10.41
CA THR A 39 1.89 -3.01 -11.45
C THR A 39 3.30 -2.45 -11.24
N ALA A 40 3.63 -2.11 -10.00
CA ALA A 40 4.94 -1.56 -9.68
C ALA A 40 6.05 -2.57 -10.00
N LYS A 41 5.82 -3.84 -9.68
CA LYS A 41 6.82 -4.87 -9.94
C LYS A 41 7.11 -5.07 -11.42
N LYS A 42 6.12 -4.82 -12.27
CA LYS A 42 6.31 -4.94 -13.70
C LYS A 42 7.31 -3.92 -14.24
N LEU A 43 7.50 -2.82 -13.54
CA LEU A 43 8.44 -1.79 -13.91
C LEU A 43 9.86 -2.08 -13.42
N ASN A 44 10.03 -3.19 -12.71
CA ASN A 44 11.32 -3.63 -12.20
C ASN A 44 12.06 -2.52 -11.45
N PRO A 45 11.42 -1.94 -10.39
CA PRO A 45 12.00 -0.81 -9.69
C PRO A 45 13.16 -1.22 -8.79
N GLU A 46 14.05 -0.26 -8.55
CA GLU A 46 15.12 -0.44 -7.60
C GLU A 46 14.58 -0.54 -6.17
N ARG A 47 13.52 0.24 -5.89
CA ARG A 47 12.87 0.20 -4.57
C ARG A 47 11.41 0.60 -4.69
N ILE A 48 10.64 0.12 -3.74
CA ILE A 48 9.22 0.48 -3.62
C ILE A 48 9.03 1.08 -2.24
N ILE A 49 8.47 2.29 -2.19
CA ILE A 49 8.20 3.01 -0.96
C ILE A 49 6.69 3.04 -0.77
N LEU A 50 6.23 2.59 0.40
CA LEU A 50 4.81 2.57 0.72
C LEU A 50 4.53 3.61 1.80
N VAL A 51 3.67 4.57 1.47
CA VAL A 51 3.22 5.57 2.43
C VAL A 51 1.97 5.04 3.09
N THR A 52 2.06 4.74 4.39
CA THR A 52 0.97 4.14 5.14
C THR A 52 0.40 5.12 6.16
N GLY A 53 -0.76 4.82 6.69
CA GLY A 53 -1.41 5.67 7.67
C GLY A 53 -2.41 4.87 8.48
N TYR A 54 -3.69 4.97 8.14
CA TYR A 54 -4.74 4.29 8.86
C TYR A 54 -4.46 2.78 8.93
N LYS A 55 -4.34 2.26 10.16
CA LYS A 55 -4.06 0.84 10.41
C LYS A 55 -2.82 0.36 9.65
N LYS A 56 -1.76 1.15 9.72
CA LYS A 56 -0.53 0.87 8.99
C LYS A 56 0.04 -0.51 9.25
N ASP A 57 -0.10 -1.02 10.48
CA ASP A 57 0.45 -2.32 10.83
C ASP A 57 -0.21 -3.46 10.06
N GLU A 58 -1.52 -3.35 9.80
CA GLU A 58 -2.22 -4.35 9.01
C GLU A 58 -1.75 -4.34 7.56
N VAL A 59 -1.57 -3.15 7.01
CA VAL A 59 -1.09 -3.00 5.63
C VAL A 59 0.32 -3.56 5.50
N LYS A 60 1.19 -3.20 6.42
CA LYS A 60 2.57 -3.66 6.42
C LYS A 60 2.63 -5.19 6.52
N LYS A 61 1.84 -5.75 7.43
CA LYS A 61 1.80 -7.20 7.62
C LYS A 61 1.38 -7.91 6.33
N TYR A 62 0.34 -7.41 5.68
CA TYR A 62 -0.11 -7.98 4.43
C TYR A 62 0.98 -7.95 3.36
N VAL A 63 1.60 -6.80 3.18
CA VAL A 63 2.62 -6.63 2.14
C VAL A 63 3.77 -7.60 2.35
N LEU A 64 4.29 -7.66 3.56
CA LEU A 64 5.44 -8.50 3.86
C LEU A 64 5.12 -10.00 3.81
N ALA A 65 3.87 -10.36 4.13
CA ALA A 65 3.47 -11.76 4.12
C ALA A 65 3.22 -12.30 2.71
N ASN A 66 2.83 -11.44 1.79
CA ASN A 66 2.40 -11.87 0.45
C ASN A 66 3.32 -11.43 -0.67
N ASN A 67 4.31 -10.61 -0.38
CA ASN A 67 5.18 -10.05 -1.41
C ASN A 67 6.63 -10.11 -0.93
N PRO A 68 7.42 -11.07 -1.43
CA PRO A 68 8.83 -11.14 -1.04
C PRO A 68 9.61 -9.95 -1.56
N GLY A 69 10.63 -9.54 -0.82
CA GLY A 69 11.48 -8.44 -1.21
C GLY A 69 11.55 -7.37 -0.15
N ASP A 70 12.29 -6.33 -0.44
CA ASP A 70 12.51 -5.23 0.50
C ASP A 70 11.63 -4.05 0.14
N TYR A 71 10.93 -3.53 1.14
CA TYR A 71 10.06 -2.37 0.98
C TYR A 71 10.40 -1.34 2.03
N ILE A 72 10.21 -0.08 1.68
CA ILE A 72 10.38 1.04 2.62
C ILE A 72 8.99 1.52 3.01
N PHE A 73 8.73 1.59 4.30
CA PHE A 73 7.44 2.05 4.81
C PHE A 73 7.61 3.41 5.44
N CYS A 74 6.81 4.37 4.97
CA CYS A 74 6.75 5.70 5.54
C CYS A 74 5.36 5.93 6.08
N GLU A 75 5.24 6.57 7.23
CA GLU A 75 3.95 6.84 7.82
C GLU A 75 3.47 8.24 7.46
N GLN A 76 2.24 8.36 6.97
CA GLN A 76 1.61 9.64 6.75
C GLN A 76 1.01 10.11 8.07
N LYS A 77 1.64 11.10 8.69
CA LYS A 77 1.22 11.58 10.00
C LYS A 77 0.05 12.55 9.92
N GLU A 78 -0.09 13.23 8.81
CA GLU A 78 -1.15 14.20 8.62
C GLU A 78 -1.87 13.93 7.32
N ARG A 79 -3.18 14.17 7.30
CA ARG A 79 -3.96 14.03 6.09
C ARG A 79 -3.98 15.34 5.34
N LEU A 80 -2.91 15.61 4.64
CA LEU A 80 -2.78 16.83 3.89
C LEU A 80 -3.70 16.85 2.68
N GLY A 81 -4.35 17.95 2.43
CA GLY A 81 -5.13 18.12 1.22
C GLY A 81 -6.49 17.43 1.19
N THR A 82 -6.94 16.99 2.31
CA THR A 82 -8.26 16.32 2.36
C THR A 82 -9.30 17.14 3.05
#